data_1de0fb077447f64ada4c33b2580ccdf5
#
_entry.id   1de0fb077447f64ada4c33b2580ccdf5
#
_cell.length_a   1.000
_cell.length_b   1.000
_cell.length_c   1.000
_cell.angle_alpha   90.00
_cell.angle_beta   90.00
_cell.angle_gamma   90.00
#
_symmetry.space_group_name_H-M   'P 1'
#
loop_
_entity.id
_entity.type
_entity.pdbx_description
1 polymer ?
#
loop_
_entity_poly.entity_id
_entity_poly.type
_entity_poly.pdbx_seq_one_letter_code
_entity_poly.pdbx_strand_id
1 'polypeptide(L)'
;MVNKRVRNAVLGCNLKNDRIWKRQMSVRFQGKSFNITVIQAYAPTSNAEEAEVERIYEDLQDHLELTPKKDVLFIIGDWNAKVGSQGTPGVTGKFGLGIWNEAGQRLIEFCQENALVIANTLFQHHKRRLYTWTSPDGQY
;
A
#
# COMPACT_ATOMS: atom_id res chain seq x y z
N MET A 1 10.07 -5.83 11.14
CA MET A 1 11.40 -6.16 11.74
C MET A 1 12.47 -5.96 10.69
N VAL A 2 13.63 -5.42 11.07
CA VAL A 2 14.78 -5.27 10.17
C VAL A 2 15.94 -6.15 10.65
N ASN A 3 16.68 -6.71 9.69
CA ASN A 3 17.89 -7.50 9.97
C ASN A 3 18.95 -6.59 10.62
N LYS A 4 19.82 -7.17 11.49
CA LYS A 4 20.93 -6.44 12.12
C LYS A 4 21.83 -5.71 11.11
N ARG A 5 22.02 -6.28 9.92
CA ARG A 5 22.82 -5.66 8.84
C ARG A 5 22.18 -4.36 8.30
N VAL A 6 20.86 -4.27 8.31
CA VAL A 6 20.12 -3.13 7.78
C VAL A 6 19.84 -2.07 8.86
N ARG A 7 20.02 -2.41 10.14
CA ARG A 7 19.79 -1.51 11.26
C ARG A 7 20.53 -0.17 11.11
N ASN A 8 21.77 -0.22 10.71
CA ASN A 8 22.63 0.98 10.56
C ASN A 8 22.25 1.81 9.31
N ALA A 9 21.45 1.26 8.39
CA ALA A 9 20.95 1.97 7.21
C ALA A 9 19.63 2.70 7.47
N VAL A 10 19.00 2.53 8.64
CA VAL A 10 17.77 3.24 8.98
C VAL A 10 18.10 4.71 9.28
N LEU A 11 17.59 5.60 8.43
CA LEU A 11 17.77 7.06 8.56
C LEU A 11 16.70 7.71 9.44
N GLY A 12 15.52 7.11 9.51
CA GLY A 12 14.41 7.64 10.30
C GLY A 12 13.18 6.75 10.25
N CYS A 13 12.30 6.97 11.19
CA CYS A 13 11.00 6.34 11.28
C CYS A 13 9.97 7.39 11.68
N ASN A 14 8.89 7.48 10.94
CA ASN A 14 7.76 8.36 11.25
C ASN A 14 6.52 7.52 11.52
N LEU A 15 5.93 7.74 12.69
CA LEU A 15 4.68 7.13 13.12
C LEU A 15 3.63 8.25 13.13
N LYS A 16 2.74 8.26 12.17
CA LYS A 16 1.55 9.07 12.30
C LYS A 16 0.64 8.44 13.34
N ASN A 17 0.52 9.13 14.45
CA ASN A 17 -0.23 8.69 15.61
C ASN A 17 -1.19 9.78 16.06
N ASP A 18 -2.47 9.48 16.03
CA ASP A 18 -3.37 9.95 17.06
C ASP A 18 -4.38 8.86 17.39
N ARG A 19 -4.23 8.35 18.62
CA ARG A 19 -5.21 7.60 19.40
C ARG A 19 -5.80 6.32 18.76
N ILE A 20 -5.32 5.21 19.25
CA ILE A 20 -5.92 3.86 19.31
C ILE A 20 -5.51 2.90 18.18
N TRP A 21 -5.38 3.29 16.90
CA TRP A 21 -5.04 2.35 15.81
C TRP A 21 -3.91 2.90 14.95
N LYS A 22 -2.67 2.48 15.22
CA LYS A 22 -1.50 2.79 14.36
C LYS A 22 -1.65 2.08 13.03
N ARG A 23 -2.29 2.71 12.05
CA ARG A 23 -2.52 2.09 10.73
C ARG A 23 -1.44 2.40 9.71
N GLN A 24 -0.55 3.36 9.99
CA GLN A 24 0.49 3.77 9.06
C GLN A 24 1.82 4.04 9.77
N MET A 25 2.89 3.65 9.09
CA MET A 25 4.25 3.87 9.52
C MET A 25 5.15 4.04 8.31
N SER A 26 6.05 5.02 8.32
CA SER A 26 7.10 5.13 7.32
C SER A 26 8.48 4.90 7.91
N VAL A 27 9.33 4.22 7.16
CA VAL A 27 10.74 4.01 7.50
C VAL A 27 11.59 4.36 6.30
N ARG A 28 12.63 5.16 6.52
CA ARG A 28 13.58 5.57 5.50
C ARG A 28 14.91 4.86 5.69
N PHE A 29 15.43 4.30 4.61
CA PHE A 29 16.69 3.57 4.57
C PHE A 29 17.70 4.27 3.68
N GLN A 30 18.95 4.29 4.11
CA GLN A 30 20.07 4.72 3.31
C GLN A 30 20.44 3.62 2.30
N GLY A 31 20.43 3.97 1.02
CA GLY A 31 20.92 3.13 -0.05
C GLY A 31 22.27 3.66 -0.60
N LYS A 32 22.90 2.87 -1.44
CA LYS A 32 24.20 3.22 -2.03
C LYS A 32 24.07 4.34 -3.07
N SER A 33 23.07 4.27 -3.94
CA SER A 33 22.85 5.25 -5.03
C SER A 33 21.64 6.15 -4.76
N PHE A 34 20.65 5.65 -4.07
CA PHE A 34 19.44 6.38 -3.68
C PHE A 34 18.90 5.80 -2.36
N ASN A 35 18.21 6.62 -1.61
CA ASN A 35 17.54 6.17 -0.40
C ASN A 35 16.19 5.53 -0.74
N ILE A 36 15.70 4.72 0.18
CA ILE A 36 14.44 3.99 0.02
C ILE A 36 13.53 4.38 1.18
N THR A 37 12.33 4.83 0.86
CA THR A 37 11.27 5.04 1.83
C THR A 37 10.23 3.94 1.68
N VAL A 38 9.91 3.28 2.79
CA VAL A 38 8.86 2.26 2.85
C VAL A 38 7.77 2.78 3.76
N ILE A 39 6.55 2.90 3.23
CA ILE A 39 5.35 3.23 3.99
C ILE A 39 4.56 1.94 4.15
N GLN A 40 4.25 1.58 5.39
CA GLN A 40 3.33 0.50 5.70
C GLN A 40 1.96 1.10 6.03
N ALA A 41 0.92 0.62 5.35
CA ALA A 41 -0.44 1.04 5.56
C ALA A 41 -1.36 -0.17 5.82
N TYR A 42 -2.43 0.07 6.55
CA TYR A 42 -3.51 -0.89 6.73
C TYR A 42 -4.84 -0.16 6.48
N ALA A 43 -5.49 -0.52 5.38
CA ALA A 43 -6.78 0.04 5.02
C ALA A 43 -7.90 -0.60 5.85
N PRO A 44 -8.98 0.14 6.14
CA PRO A 44 -10.13 -0.41 6.83
C PRO A 44 -10.83 -1.48 5.99
N THR A 45 -11.59 -2.31 6.67
CA THR A 45 -12.46 -3.30 6.01
C THR A 45 -13.67 -2.61 5.37
N SER A 46 -14.39 -3.35 4.52
CA SER A 46 -15.57 -2.86 3.77
C SER A 46 -16.71 -2.28 4.63
N ASN A 47 -16.68 -2.51 5.94
CA ASN A 47 -17.70 -2.01 6.87
C ASN A 47 -17.29 -0.72 7.58
N ALA A 48 -16.16 -0.12 7.22
CA ALA A 48 -15.70 1.12 7.83
C ALA A 48 -16.53 2.32 7.35
N GLU A 49 -16.64 3.33 8.20
CA GLU A 49 -17.28 4.59 7.83
C GLU A 49 -16.42 5.32 6.78
N GLU A 50 -17.07 6.00 5.84
CA GLU A 50 -16.41 6.77 4.77
C GLU A 50 -15.38 7.76 5.32
N ALA A 51 -15.73 8.45 6.41
CA ALA A 51 -14.81 9.38 7.09
C ALA A 51 -13.52 8.71 7.62
N GLU A 52 -13.57 7.42 7.97
CA GLU A 52 -12.41 6.66 8.40
C GLU A 52 -11.52 6.32 7.19
N VAL A 53 -12.14 5.96 6.08
CA VAL A 53 -11.43 5.68 4.81
C VAL A 53 -10.73 6.94 4.32
N GLU A 54 -11.42 8.07 4.25
CA GLU A 54 -10.82 9.35 3.81
C GLU A 54 -9.63 9.74 4.68
N ARG A 55 -9.73 9.64 6.00
CA ARG A 55 -8.63 9.97 6.91
C ARG A 55 -7.38 9.13 6.64
N ILE A 56 -7.54 7.86 6.27
CA ILE A 56 -6.40 7.00 5.97
C ILE A 56 -5.68 7.44 4.69
N TYR A 57 -6.42 7.85 3.66
CA TYR A 57 -5.85 8.38 2.44
C TYR A 57 -5.23 9.77 2.64
N GLU A 58 -5.82 10.62 3.46
CA GLU A 58 -5.22 11.90 3.87
C GLU A 58 -3.89 11.69 4.61
N ASP A 59 -3.88 10.79 5.61
CA ASP A 59 -2.65 10.45 6.33
C ASP A 59 -1.57 9.88 5.40
N LEU A 60 -1.98 9.08 4.42
CA LEU A 60 -1.07 8.51 3.42
C LEU A 60 -0.52 9.60 2.50
N GLN A 61 -1.35 10.55 2.09
CA GLN A 61 -0.95 11.71 1.30
C GLN A 61 0.09 12.54 2.04
N ASP A 62 -0.10 12.79 3.34
CA ASP A 62 0.87 13.49 4.17
C ASP A 62 2.23 12.76 4.24
N HIS A 63 2.21 11.41 4.35
CA HIS A 63 3.45 10.62 4.29
C HIS A 63 4.16 10.75 2.94
N LEU A 64 3.40 10.80 1.84
CA LEU A 64 3.94 11.01 0.49
C LEU A 64 4.60 12.38 0.37
N GLU A 65 3.95 13.43 0.86
CA GLU A 65 4.47 14.81 0.81
C GLU A 65 5.75 14.98 1.63
N LEU A 66 5.86 14.26 2.75
CA LEU A 66 7.06 14.24 3.57
C LEU A 66 8.19 13.38 2.99
N THR A 67 7.90 12.53 2.00
CA THR A 67 8.89 11.67 1.38
C THR A 67 9.75 12.46 0.39
N PRO A 68 11.09 12.45 0.51
CA PRO A 68 11.96 13.13 -0.45
C PRO A 68 11.76 12.61 -1.87
N LYS A 69 11.54 13.50 -2.84
CA LYS A 69 11.26 13.14 -4.25
C LYS A 69 12.33 12.28 -4.93
N LYS A 70 13.56 12.29 -4.41
CA LYS A 70 14.68 11.47 -4.91
C LYS A 70 14.75 10.07 -4.30
N ASP A 71 13.94 9.78 -3.31
CA ASP A 71 13.89 8.44 -2.71
C ASP A 71 13.06 7.51 -3.59
N VAL A 72 13.45 6.24 -3.61
CA VAL A 72 12.57 5.18 -4.14
C VAL A 72 11.51 4.89 -3.08
N LEU A 73 10.26 5.00 -3.47
CA LEU A 73 9.13 4.81 -2.58
C LEU A 73 8.48 3.44 -2.78
N PHE A 74 8.26 2.74 -1.68
CA PHE A 74 7.40 1.57 -1.61
C PHE A 74 6.28 1.81 -0.60
N ILE A 75 5.05 1.53 -1.01
CA ILE A 75 3.91 1.49 -0.11
C ILE A 75 3.45 0.03 -0.04
N ILE A 76 3.45 -0.53 1.15
CA ILE A 76 3.10 -1.92 1.39
C ILE A 76 1.97 -2.00 2.41
N GLY A 77 1.10 -2.99 2.30
CA GLY A 77 0.03 -3.14 3.28
C GLY A 77 -1.10 -4.07 2.86
N ASP A 78 -2.08 -4.16 3.73
CA ASP A 78 -3.35 -4.79 3.42
C ASP A 78 -4.38 -3.70 3.12
N TRP A 79 -4.85 -3.71 1.88
CA TRP A 79 -5.72 -2.65 1.37
C TRP A 79 -7.20 -3.01 1.42
N ASN A 80 -7.54 -4.25 1.76
CA ASN A 80 -8.92 -4.76 1.72
C ASN A 80 -9.65 -4.40 0.40
N ALA A 81 -8.89 -4.31 -0.69
CA ALA A 81 -9.29 -3.77 -1.98
C ALA A 81 -9.10 -4.79 -3.10
N LYS A 82 -10.06 -4.87 -4.01
CA LYS A 82 -9.97 -5.65 -5.25
C LYS A 82 -9.90 -4.69 -6.43
N VAL A 83 -8.79 -4.74 -7.16
CA VAL A 83 -8.54 -3.81 -8.30
C VAL A 83 -8.87 -4.42 -9.66
N GLY A 84 -9.31 -5.69 -9.68
CA GLY A 84 -9.73 -6.37 -10.90
C GLY A 84 -8.59 -6.72 -11.86
N SER A 85 -8.95 -7.37 -12.96
CA SER A 85 -8.01 -7.86 -13.98
C SER A 85 -8.06 -7.05 -15.31
N GLN A 86 -8.85 -5.99 -15.37
CA GLN A 86 -8.99 -5.22 -16.62
C GLN A 86 -7.79 -4.32 -16.92
N GLY A 87 -6.94 -4.07 -15.94
CA GLY A 87 -5.79 -3.19 -16.07
C GLY A 87 -6.16 -1.72 -16.25
N THR A 88 -5.61 -0.87 -15.41
CA THR A 88 -5.71 0.59 -15.56
C THR A 88 -4.37 1.12 -16.05
N PRO A 89 -4.29 1.75 -17.23
CA PRO A 89 -3.02 2.20 -17.79
C PRO A 89 -2.21 3.03 -16.79
N GLY A 90 -0.94 2.67 -16.61
CA GLY A 90 -0.03 3.36 -15.70
C GLY A 90 -0.21 3.05 -14.20
N VAL A 91 -1.25 2.31 -13.80
CA VAL A 91 -1.55 2.00 -12.38
C VAL A 91 -1.60 0.51 -12.11
N THR A 92 -2.39 -0.25 -12.85
CA THR A 92 -2.54 -1.70 -12.66
C THR A 92 -2.26 -2.47 -13.94
N GLY A 93 -1.70 -3.67 -13.80
CA GLY A 93 -1.61 -4.65 -14.88
C GLY A 93 -2.84 -5.56 -14.94
N LYS A 94 -2.78 -6.54 -15.84
CA LYS A 94 -3.86 -7.50 -16.12
C LYS A 94 -3.94 -8.69 -15.16
N PHE A 95 -3.05 -8.75 -14.18
CA PHE A 95 -2.97 -9.87 -13.25
C PHE A 95 -3.55 -9.54 -11.86
N GLY A 96 -4.35 -8.50 -11.77
CA GLY A 96 -5.16 -8.21 -10.59
C GLY A 96 -6.22 -9.28 -10.35
N LEU A 97 -6.69 -9.39 -9.13
CA LEU A 97 -7.59 -10.45 -8.71
C LEU A 97 -9.05 -9.98 -8.70
N GLY A 98 -9.93 -10.86 -9.18
CA GLY A 98 -11.37 -10.71 -9.05
C GLY A 98 -11.98 -9.58 -9.88
N ILE A 99 -13.17 -9.15 -9.44
CA ILE A 99 -13.86 -7.96 -9.94
C ILE A 99 -13.52 -6.82 -8.98
N TRP A 100 -13.22 -5.64 -9.53
CA TRP A 100 -12.94 -4.48 -8.68
C TRP A 100 -14.13 -4.16 -7.77
N ASN A 101 -13.83 -3.66 -6.58
CA ASN A 101 -14.81 -3.18 -5.62
C ASN A 101 -14.57 -1.69 -5.33
N GLU A 102 -15.43 -1.09 -4.53
CA GLU A 102 -15.39 0.34 -4.19
C GLU A 102 -14.03 0.73 -3.56
N ALA A 103 -13.51 -0.08 -2.62
CA ALA A 103 -12.19 0.13 -2.05
C ALA A 103 -11.06 0.02 -3.09
N GLY A 104 -11.22 -0.87 -4.09
CA GLY A 104 -10.29 -1.00 -5.21
C GLY A 104 -10.32 0.20 -6.13
N GLN A 105 -11.49 0.75 -6.41
CA GLN A 105 -11.65 1.98 -7.18
C GLN A 105 -10.93 3.15 -6.48
N ARG A 106 -11.18 3.34 -5.20
CA ARG A 106 -10.54 4.38 -4.40
C ARG A 106 -9.00 4.27 -4.38
N LEU A 107 -8.49 3.04 -4.26
CA LEU A 107 -7.05 2.78 -4.32
C LEU A 107 -6.46 3.12 -5.69
N ILE A 108 -7.14 2.78 -6.77
CA ILE A 108 -6.72 3.10 -8.15
C ILE A 108 -6.66 4.63 -8.34
N GLU A 109 -7.68 5.35 -7.91
CA GLU A 109 -7.75 6.82 -7.98
C GLU A 109 -6.57 7.45 -7.24
N PHE A 110 -6.34 7.04 -6.00
CA PHE A 110 -5.19 7.51 -5.22
C PHE A 110 -3.85 7.23 -5.91
N CYS A 111 -3.70 6.04 -6.50
CA CYS A 111 -2.49 5.69 -7.25
C CYS A 111 -2.32 6.54 -8.53
N GLN A 112 -3.41 6.87 -9.23
CA GLN A 112 -3.39 7.75 -10.40
C GLN A 112 -2.95 9.17 -10.03
N GLU A 113 -3.52 9.74 -8.98
CA GLU A 113 -3.22 11.08 -8.49
C GLU A 113 -1.76 11.22 -8.06
N ASN A 114 -1.16 10.16 -7.52
CA ASN A 114 0.20 10.15 -6.99
C ASN A 114 1.25 9.47 -7.87
N ALA A 115 0.92 9.14 -9.12
CA ALA A 115 1.79 8.44 -10.06
C ALA A 115 2.38 7.13 -9.49
N LEU A 116 1.57 6.35 -8.77
CA LEU A 116 1.91 5.07 -8.18
C LEU A 116 1.43 3.91 -9.03
N VAL A 117 2.12 2.79 -8.92
CA VAL A 117 1.80 1.54 -9.64
C VAL A 117 1.55 0.42 -8.64
N ILE A 118 0.46 -0.32 -8.81
CA ILE A 118 0.14 -1.50 -8.00
C ILE A 118 0.92 -2.69 -8.54
N ALA A 119 2.15 -2.85 -8.06
CA ALA A 119 3.17 -3.70 -8.66
C ALA A 119 2.80 -5.20 -8.71
N ASN A 120 2.06 -5.71 -7.73
CA ASN A 120 1.62 -7.12 -7.71
C ASN A 120 0.62 -7.47 -8.82
N THR A 121 0.04 -6.49 -9.50
CA THR A 121 -0.85 -6.69 -10.65
C THR A 121 -0.10 -6.80 -11.99
N LEU A 122 1.19 -6.47 -12.01
CA LEU A 122 2.02 -6.46 -13.23
C LEU A 122 2.54 -7.86 -13.60
N PHE A 123 2.58 -8.78 -12.67
CA PHE A 123 3.19 -10.09 -12.83
C PHE A 123 2.19 -11.20 -12.58
N GLN A 124 2.27 -12.27 -13.41
CA GLN A 124 1.47 -13.45 -13.19
C GLN A 124 1.99 -14.25 -12.00
N HIS A 125 1.12 -14.48 -11.04
CA HIS A 125 1.39 -15.33 -9.89
C HIS A 125 0.66 -16.66 -9.97
N HIS A 126 1.22 -17.70 -9.38
CA HIS A 126 0.53 -18.98 -9.25
C HIS A 126 -0.72 -18.81 -8.37
N LYS A 127 -1.84 -19.42 -8.76
CA LYS A 127 -3.15 -19.27 -8.06
C LYS A 127 -3.06 -19.34 -6.53
N ARG A 128 -2.23 -20.26 -6.00
CA ARG A 128 -2.03 -20.40 -4.54
C ARG A 128 -1.36 -19.21 -3.85
N ARG A 129 -0.79 -18.26 -4.60
CA ARG A 129 -0.10 -17.07 -4.07
C ARG A 129 -0.88 -15.78 -4.29
N LEU A 130 -2.09 -15.89 -4.84
CA LEU A 130 -2.94 -14.72 -5.12
C LEU A 130 -3.71 -14.27 -3.88
N TYR A 131 -3.85 -15.14 -2.89
CA TYR A 131 -4.62 -14.86 -1.67
C TYR A 131 -3.71 -14.90 -0.47
N THR A 132 -3.81 -13.90 0.39
CA THR A 132 -3.17 -13.86 1.71
C THR A 132 -4.09 -14.42 2.80
N TRP A 133 -5.38 -14.42 2.53
CA TRP A 133 -6.41 -14.94 3.43
C TRP A 133 -7.60 -15.45 2.63
N THR A 134 -8.28 -16.46 3.14
CA THR A 134 -9.51 -17.02 2.56
C THR A 134 -10.53 -17.10 3.69
N SER A 135 -11.77 -16.65 3.42
CA SER A 135 -12.85 -16.74 4.38
C SER A 135 -13.15 -18.22 4.73
N PRO A 136 -13.47 -18.55 6.00
CA PRO A 136 -13.80 -19.91 6.42
C PRO A 136 -14.99 -20.53 5.67
N ASP A 137 -15.89 -19.70 5.14
CA ASP A 137 -17.05 -20.10 4.32
C ASP A 137 -16.73 -20.25 2.82
N GLY A 138 -15.47 -20.02 2.42
CA GLY A 138 -15.00 -20.16 1.05
C GLY A 138 -15.51 -19.06 0.09
N GLN A 139 -16.16 -18.03 0.59
CA GLN A 139 -16.54 -16.85 -0.18
C GLN A 139 -15.41 -15.82 -0.17
N TYR A 140 -15.04 -15.30 -1.34
CA TYR A 140 -13.95 -14.35 -1.56
C TYR A 140 -14.46 -12.92 -1.63
#